data_c08bed3da1bac444e570f2d73e4d8eaf
#
_entry.id   c08bed3da1bac444e570f2d73e4d8eaf
#
_cell.length_a   1.000
_cell.length_b   1.000
_cell.length_c   1.000
_cell.angle_alpha   90.00
_cell.angle_beta   90.00
_cell.angle_gamma   90.00
#
_symmetry.space_group_name_H-M   'P 1'
#
loop_
_entity.id
_entity.type
_entity.pdbx_description
1 polymer ?
#
loop_
_entity_poly.entity_id
_entity_poly.type
_entity_poly.pdbx_seq_one_letter_code
_entity_poly.pdbx_strand_id
1 'polypeptide(L)'
;FDYNIAYEIRLQDALENDMLCPFVYFGVKDIEIDGKLIDEKSNISNLTSDERVKHILNKIDFYGVCNNQVRGLIFCSSKAEARELSIKLNQHGKRTIALTGDDDINYREKIVKQLEDGELEYILTVDIFNEGIDIPSVNQVVMLRNTQSSIIFVQQLGRGLRKHKSKDYVTIIDFIGNYKNNYLIPIALFGDKSMNKDNYRRELREPNILSGLTTVNFEEVAKEQIFKSITNTVLSNMKILKDAYTDLENKLGRTPMLIDHLTFDNIDPIVFFNNNSFKNYADVINKFSNKSIELTDTESNWLSFITFELLPGKRKHELLLLQELIKNGEVSKDKFIEILETEQLSTKDSIISSVENVLSLQFLKSQEVKKFGTEPLVTLEKNVYKLNSEVLDCFKNSDFALLFNDVIEAGLYKTNDYPEIFTIGQKYSRRDVCKLLNWSKDEPPLNIGGYKIDKNTNTCPIFITYHKDDEISDTIKYEDELLNETTLKWFSKNKRTLDSPDVKTIINSPENGLDLKLFIIKDDAEGGDFYYLGDLTIVPST
;
A
#
# COMPACT_ATOMS: atom_id res chain seq x y z
N PHE A 1 -3.33 6.00 30.08
CA PHE A 1 -2.41 6.58 29.10
C PHE A 1 -3.18 7.63 28.33
N ASP A 2 -2.75 8.89 28.38
CA ASP A 2 -3.41 10.05 27.74
C ASP A 2 -3.15 10.10 26.22
N TYR A 3 -3.37 8.99 25.51
CA TYR A 3 -3.31 8.83 24.05
C TYR A 3 -2.02 9.33 23.34
N ASN A 4 -0.99 9.74 24.08
CA ASN A 4 0.29 10.14 23.50
C ASN A 4 1.22 8.94 23.39
N ILE A 5 1.48 8.48 22.18
CA ILE A 5 2.51 7.48 21.91
C ILE A 5 3.85 8.21 21.95
N ALA A 6 4.65 7.89 22.98
CA ALA A 6 5.99 8.44 23.11
C ALA A 6 6.96 7.85 22.09
N TYR A 7 6.77 6.58 21.70
CA TYR A 7 7.60 5.88 20.72
C TYR A 7 6.89 4.62 20.22
N GLU A 8 6.91 4.36 18.91
CA GLU A 8 6.41 3.13 18.27
C GLU A 8 7.58 2.42 17.58
N ILE A 9 7.83 1.15 17.91
CA ILE A 9 8.81 0.31 17.23
C ILE A 9 8.05 -0.70 16.39
N ARG A 10 8.38 -0.84 15.12
CA ARG A 10 7.82 -1.85 14.23
C ARG A 10 8.45 -3.21 14.43
N LEU A 11 7.77 -4.25 13.94
CA LEU A 11 8.28 -5.61 14.00
C LEU A 11 9.67 -5.72 13.35
N GLN A 12 9.85 -5.11 12.17
CA GLN A 12 11.14 -5.11 11.46
C GLN A 12 12.21 -4.36 12.24
N ASP A 13 11.94 -3.14 12.67
CA ASP A 13 12.87 -2.32 13.46
C ASP A 13 13.27 -3.03 14.75
N ALA A 14 12.31 -3.69 15.41
CA ALA A 14 12.57 -4.43 16.64
C ALA A 14 13.44 -5.68 16.40
N LEU A 15 13.31 -6.33 15.25
CA LEU A 15 14.17 -7.43 14.84
C LEU A 15 15.58 -6.93 14.47
N GLU A 16 15.69 -5.84 13.70
CA GLU A 16 16.96 -5.22 13.31
C GLU A 16 17.78 -4.74 14.49
N ASN A 17 17.12 -4.17 15.49
CA ASN A 17 17.76 -3.70 16.70
C ASN A 17 17.91 -4.82 17.77
N ASP A 18 17.77 -6.09 17.37
CA ASP A 18 17.94 -7.25 18.24
C ASP A 18 17.07 -7.20 19.53
N MET A 19 15.89 -6.59 19.46
CA MET A 19 14.95 -6.49 20.59
C MET A 19 14.06 -7.73 20.72
N LEU A 20 13.86 -8.46 19.61
CA LEU A 20 13.03 -9.64 19.52
C LEU A 20 13.84 -10.89 19.18
N CYS A 21 13.28 -12.04 19.52
CA CYS A 21 13.78 -13.33 19.09
C CYS A 21 13.48 -13.51 17.59
N PRO A 22 14.44 -13.97 16.77
CA PRO A 22 14.17 -14.34 15.39
C PRO A 22 13.05 -15.37 15.27
N PHE A 23 12.39 -15.42 14.12
CA PHE A 23 11.36 -16.42 13.88
C PHE A 23 11.43 -17.01 12.47
N VAL A 24 10.85 -18.18 12.31
CA VAL A 24 10.60 -18.80 11.01
C VAL A 24 9.11 -18.94 10.84
N TYR A 25 8.57 -18.25 9.84
CA TYR A 25 7.14 -18.25 9.53
C TYR A 25 6.84 -19.20 8.38
N PHE A 26 5.82 -20.03 8.57
CA PHE A 26 5.30 -20.95 7.58
C PHE A 26 3.82 -20.72 7.36
N GLY A 27 3.46 -20.09 6.24
CA GLY A 27 2.09 -20.01 5.76
C GLY A 27 1.70 -21.32 5.06
N VAL A 28 0.85 -22.12 5.70
CA VAL A 28 0.45 -23.43 5.22
C VAL A 28 -1.01 -23.46 4.81
N LYS A 29 -1.36 -24.27 3.81
CA LYS A 29 -2.76 -24.47 3.42
C LYS A 29 -3.52 -25.16 4.56
N ASP A 30 -4.71 -24.63 4.94
CA ASP A 30 -5.67 -25.37 5.77
C ASP A 30 -6.35 -26.48 4.96
N ILE A 31 -7.07 -27.40 5.57
CA ILE A 31 -7.69 -28.53 4.88
C ILE A 31 -8.90 -28.15 4.06
N GLU A 32 -9.24 -29.01 3.10
CA GLU A 32 -10.51 -29.01 2.40
C GLU A 32 -11.41 -30.11 2.95
N ILE A 33 -12.66 -29.73 3.27
CA ILE A 33 -13.72 -30.66 3.68
C ILE A 33 -14.83 -30.56 2.64
N ASP A 34 -15.21 -31.70 2.05
CA ASP A 34 -16.18 -31.78 0.96
C ASP A 34 -15.85 -30.83 -0.23
N GLY A 35 -14.56 -30.71 -0.58
CA GLY A 35 -14.08 -29.85 -1.67
C GLY A 35 -14.15 -28.35 -1.38
N LYS A 36 -14.35 -27.95 -0.11
CA LYS A 36 -14.31 -26.54 0.33
C LYS A 36 -13.22 -26.34 1.36
N LEU A 37 -12.39 -25.35 1.12
CA LEU A 37 -11.38 -24.91 2.07
C LEU A 37 -12.05 -24.26 3.29
N ILE A 38 -11.49 -24.44 4.46
CA ILE A 38 -11.91 -23.76 5.70
C ILE A 38 -12.02 -22.24 5.45
N ASP A 39 -13.08 -21.63 5.94
CA ASP A 39 -13.40 -20.20 5.82
C ASP A 39 -14.08 -19.64 7.09
N GLU A 40 -14.49 -18.36 7.07
CA GLU A 40 -15.18 -17.69 8.19
C GLU A 40 -16.54 -18.32 8.55
N LYS A 41 -17.13 -19.11 7.67
CA LYS A 41 -18.46 -19.72 7.85
C LYS A 41 -18.37 -21.19 8.24
N SER A 42 -17.17 -21.73 8.33
CA SER A 42 -16.95 -23.12 8.69
C SER A 42 -17.46 -23.39 10.10
N ASN A 43 -18.23 -24.44 10.25
CA ASN A 43 -18.81 -24.83 11.54
C ASN A 43 -17.79 -25.53 12.44
N ILE A 44 -18.09 -25.66 13.72
CA ILE A 44 -17.18 -26.26 14.72
C ILE A 44 -16.84 -27.71 14.35
N SER A 45 -17.77 -28.49 13.81
CA SER A 45 -17.50 -29.88 13.43
C SER A 45 -16.45 -29.98 12.33
N ASN A 46 -16.38 -29.01 11.42
CA ASN A 46 -15.34 -28.94 10.41
C ASN A 46 -14.00 -28.47 11.03
N LEU A 47 -14.07 -27.44 11.89
CA LEU A 47 -12.89 -26.88 12.55
C LEU A 47 -12.20 -27.86 13.52
N THR A 48 -12.95 -28.85 14.01
CA THR A 48 -12.46 -29.88 14.94
C THR A 48 -12.51 -31.28 14.35
N SER A 49 -12.66 -31.41 13.02
CA SER A 49 -12.69 -32.73 12.35
C SER A 49 -11.39 -33.51 12.58
N ASP A 50 -11.48 -34.84 12.58
CA ASP A 50 -10.30 -35.70 12.80
C ASP A 50 -9.26 -35.53 11.69
N GLU A 51 -9.69 -35.23 10.48
CA GLU A 51 -8.82 -34.90 9.36
C GLU A 51 -8.02 -33.62 9.64
N ARG A 52 -8.69 -32.56 10.16
CA ARG A 52 -8.01 -31.32 10.50
C ARG A 52 -7.06 -31.49 11.68
N VAL A 53 -7.45 -32.23 12.70
CA VAL A 53 -6.58 -32.56 13.84
C VAL A 53 -5.31 -33.27 13.38
N LYS A 54 -5.42 -34.29 12.52
CA LYS A 54 -4.27 -34.97 11.93
C LYS A 54 -3.42 -34.04 11.09
N HIS A 55 -4.03 -33.14 10.32
CA HIS A 55 -3.31 -32.15 9.52
C HIS A 55 -2.51 -31.19 10.40
N ILE A 56 -3.12 -30.66 11.47
CA ILE A 56 -2.44 -29.82 12.46
C ILE A 56 -1.26 -30.56 13.08
N LEU A 57 -1.48 -31.78 13.56
CA LEU A 57 -0.42 -32.62 14.15
C LEU A 57 0.75 -32.83 13.18
N ASN A 58 0.46 -33.17 11.93
CA ASN A 58 1.49 -33.36 10.92
C ASN A 58 2.31 -32.09 10.69
N LYS A 59 1.69 -30.90 10.65
CA LYS A 59 2.38 -29.64 10.43
C LYS A 59 3.22 -29.22 11.64
N ILE A 60 2.68 -29.32 12.86
CA ILE A 60 3.44 -28.98 14.08
C ILE A 60 4.65 -29.90 14.29
N ASP A 61 4.52 -31.19 13.98
CA ASP A 61 5.61 -32.15 14.08
C ASP A 61 6.63 -31.98 12.96
N PHE A 62 6.19 -31.67 11.73
CA PHE A 62 7.07 -31.46 10.58
C PHE A 62 7.97 -30.23 10.73
N TYR A 63 7.39 -29.10 11.14
CA TYR A 63 8.15 -27.85 11.29
C TYR A 63 8.91 -27.77 12.62
N GLY A 64 8.45 -28.48 13.65
CA GLY A 64 9.14 -28.64 14.92
C GLY A 64 9.47 -27.34 15.66
N VAL A 65 10.44 -27.43 16.54
CA VAL A 65 10.96 -26.31 17.38
C VAL A 65 12.48 -26.38 17.50
N CYS A 66 13.12 -25.29 17.86
CA CYS A 66 14.58 -25.20 17.95
C CYS A 66 15.23 -26.13 18.99
N ASN A 67 14.54 -26.54 20.06
CA ASN A 67 15.17 -27.20 21.24
C ASN A 67 14.53 -28.54 21.65
N ASN A 68 13.85 -29.24 20.78
CA ASN A 68 13.19 -30.53 21.05
C ASN A 68 12.12 -30.54 22.16
N GLN A 69 11.96 -29.46 22.94
CA GLN A 69 10.94 -29.33 23.97
C GLN A 69 9.94 -28.26 23.56
N VAL A 70 8.74 -28.68 23.19
CA VAL A 70 7.68 -27.76 22.74
C VAL A 70 7.12 -26.98 23.92
N ARG A 71 7.00 -25.66 23.72
CA ARG A 71 6.21 -24.72 24.52
C ARG A 71 5.41 -23.88 23.55
N GLY A 72 4.22 -24.35 23.21
CA GLY A 72 3.43 -23.82 22.11
C GLY A 72 2.19 -23.06 22.53
N LEU A 73 1.80 -22.09 21.70
CA LEU A 73 0.48 -21.44 21.74
C LEU A 73 -0.28 -21.79 20.47
N ILE A 74 -1.55 -22.17 20.59
CA ILE A 74 -2.45 -22.39 19.47
C ILE A 74 -3.60 -21.40 19.56
N PHE A 75 -3.70 -20.49 18.60
CA PHE A 75 -4.77 -19.51 18.51
C PHE A 75 -5.95 -20.05 17.72
N CYS A 76 -7.11 -20.17 18.36
CA CYS A 76 -8.34 -20.69 17.79
C CYS A 76 -9.35 -19.57 17.49
N SER A 77 -10.34 -19.84 16.63
CA SER A 77 -11.38 -18.88 16.25
C SER A 77 -12.47 -18.72 17.31
N SER A 78 -12.68 -19.73 18.14
CA SER A 78 -13.70 -19.73 19.18
C SER A 78 -13.30 -20.55 20.41
N LYS A 79 -13.93 -20.22 21.56
CA LYS A 79 -13.74 -20.97 22.82
C LYS A 79 -14.15 -22.45 22.67
N ALA A 80 -15.19 -22.72 21.89
CA ALA A 80 -15.66 -24.09 21.63
C ALA A 80 -14.62 -24.89 20.83
N GLU A 81 -14.04 -24.29 19.78
CA GLU A 81 -12.96 -24.89 19.00
C GLU A 81 -11.75 -25.20 19.88
N ALA A 82 -11.30 -24.24 20.70
CA ALA A 82 -10.15 -24.43 21.57
C ALA A 82 -10.34 -25.61 22.54
N ARG A 83 -11.51 -25.71 23.16
CA ARG A 83 -11.83 -26.79 24.11
C ARG A 83 -11.88 -28.16 23.42
N GLU A 84 -12.57 -28.24 22.29
CA GLU A 84 -12.73 -29.52 21.56
C GLU A 84 -11.40 -29.98 20.93
N LEU A 85 -10.64 -29.07 20.31
CA LEU A 85 -9.31 -29.39 19.78
C LEU A 85 -8.35 -29.84 20.87
N SER A 86 -8.37 -29.19 22.05
CA SER A 86 -7.52 -29.61 23.17
C SER A 86 -7.83 -31.07 23.58
N ILE A 87 -9.11 -31.44 23.67
CA ILE A 87 -9.51 -32.83 23.98
C ILE A 87 -8.98 -33.79 22.91
N LYS A 88 -9.15 -33.47 21.63
CA LYS A 88 -8.73 -34.35 20.52
C LYS A 88 -7.21 -34.44 20.43
N LEU A 89 -6.48 -33.35 20.61
CA LEU A 89 -5.01 -33.36 20.63
C LEU A 89 -4.46 -34.22 21.79
N ASN A 90 -5.11 -34.15 22.96
CA ASN A 90 -4.77 -35.03 24.11
C ASN A 90 -5.02 -36.50 23.80
N GLN A 91 -6.08 -36.85 23.06
CA GLN A 91 -6.32 -38.23 22.60
C GLN A 91 -5.23 -38.74 21.66
N HIS A 92 -4.55 -37.84 20.95
CA HIS A 92 -3.40 -38.13 20.11
C HIS A 92 -2.04 -38.03 20.85
N GLY A 93 -2.07 -37.94 22.17
CA GLY A 93 -0.86 -37.99 23.01
C GLY A 93 -0.15 -36.64 23.20
N LYS A 94 -0.70 -35.51 22.74
CA LYS A 94 -0.19 -34.18 23.08
C LYS A 94 -0.73 -33.76 24.45
N ARG A 95 0.07 -33.02 25.20
CA ARG A 95 -0.31 -32.51 26.53
C ARG A 95 -0.77 -31.08 26.37
N THR A 96 -2.09 -30.90 26.26
CA THR A 96 -2.69 -29.59 25.93
C THR A 96 -3.80 -29.20 26.90
N ILE A 97 -4.06 -27.90 27.03
CA ILE A 97 -5.20 -27.35 27.74
C ILE A 97 -5.76 -26.15 26.98
N ALA A 98 -7.08 -26.00 27.00
CA ALA A 98 -7.73 -24.80 26.50
C ALA A 98 -7.84 -23.78 27.63
N LEU A 99 -7.40 -22.55 27.36
CA LEU A 99 -7.48 -21.42 28.27
C LEU A 99 -8.31 -20.30 27.63
N THR A 100 -9.37 -19.87 28.30
CA THR A 100 -10.36 -18.93 27.75
C THR A 100 -10.59 -17.71 28.66
N GLY A 101 -11.24 -16.66 28.16
CA GLY A 101 -11.56 -15.47 28.94
C GLY A 101 -12.43 -15.74 30.17
N ASP A 102 -13.06 -16.92 30.25
CA ASP A 102 -13.89 -17.33 31.37
C ASP A 102 -13.08 -17.81 32.59
N ASP A 103 -11.78 -18.11 32.39
CA ASP A 103 -10.90 -18.66 33.44
C ASP A 103 -10.35 -17.52 34.32
N ASP A 104 -10.25 -17.76 35.62
CA ASP A 104 -9.71 -16.76 36.54
C ASP A 104 -8.19 -16.56 36.41
N ILE A 105 -7.68 -15.45 36.91
CA ILE A 105 -6.28 -15.06 36.76
C ILE A 105 -5.32 -16.08 37.41
N ASN A 106 -5.64 -16.57 38.61
CA ASN A 106 -4.77 -17.52 39.32
C ASN A 106 -4.69 -18.86 38.57
N TYR A 107 -5.80 -19.28 37.97
CA TYR A 107 -5.81 -20.49 37.14
C TYR A 107 -4.96 -20.30 35.89
N ARG A 108 -5.05 -19.15 35.24
CA ARG A 108 -4.23 -18.83 34.06
C ARG A 108 -2.74 -18.86 34.40
N GLU A 109 -2.33 -18.22 35.49
CA GLU A 109 -0.91 -18.22 35.95
C GLU A 109 -0.42 -19.64 36.23
N LYS A 110 -1.23 -20.47 36.85
CA LYS A 110 -0.90 -21.87 37.08
C LYS A 110 -0.67 -22.63 35.77
N ILE A 111 -1.54 -22.45 34.79
CA ILE A 111 -1.42 -23.14 33.48
C ILE A 111 -0.20 -22.64 32.71
N VAL A 112 0.08 -21.35 32.74
CA VAL A 112 1.30 -20.77 32.15
C VAL A 112 2.55 -21.41 32.78
N LYS A 113 2.58 -21.54 34.08
CA LYS A 113 3.71 -22.19 34.76
C LYS A 113 3.87 -23.65 34.36
N GLN A 114 2.80 -24.41 34.20
CA GLN A 114 2.85 -25.78 33.71
C GLN A 114 3.42 -25.88 32.29
N LEU A 115 3.14 -24.90 31.40
CA LEU A 115 3.76 -24.82 30.08
C LEU A 115 5.27 -24.51 30.19
N GLU A 116 5.65 -23.56 31.05
CA GLU A 116 7.06 -23.20 31.26
C GLU A 116 7.88 -24.35 31.85
N ASP A 117 7.30 -25.09 32.79
CA ASP A 117 7.91 -26.24 33.43
C ASP A 117 7.93 -27.49 32.49
N GLY A 118 7.23 -27.42 31.34
CA GLY A 118 7.17 -28.50 30.35
C GLY A 118 6.21 -29.63 30.71
N GLU A 119 5.30 -29.43 31.66
CA GLU A 119 4.21 -30.33 31.97
C GLU A 119 3.17 -30.35 30.85
N LEU A 120 2.96 -29.17 30.20
CA LEU A 120 2.16 -29.00 29.00
C LEU A 120 3.04 -28.74 27.77
N GLU A 121 2.56 -29.12 26.59
CA GLU A 121 3.16 -28.79 25.30
C GLU A 121 2.48 -27.61 24.64
N TYR A 122 1.15 -27.50 24.77
CA TYR A 122 0.39 -26.40 24.16
C TYR A 122 -0.71 -25.85 25.06
N ILE A 123 -0.88 -24.54 25.00
CA ILE A 123 -2.10 -23.85 25.46
C ILE A 123 -2.89 -23.43 24.21
N LEU A 124 -4.14 -23.88 24.12
CA LEU A 124 -5.09 -23.44 23.10
C LEU A 124 -5.86 -22.24 23.63
N THR A 125 -5.98 -21.18 22.85
CA THR A 125 -6.55 -19.92 23.34
C THR A 125 -7.32 -19.14 22.29
N VAL A 126 -8.20 -18.25 22.78
CA VAL A 126 -8.92 -17.25 21.98
C VAL A 126 -8.80 -15.92 22.71
N ASP A 127 -8.18 -14.92 22.08
CA ASP A 127 -8.09 -13.50 22.52
C ASP A 127 -7.49 -13.20 23.92
N ILE A 128 -7.30 -14.19 24.80
CA ILE A 128 -6.84 -13.95 26.18
C ILE A 128 -5.44 -13.36 26.23
N PHE A 129 -4.57 -13.78 25.29
CA PHE A 129 -3.20 -13.32 25.24
C PHE A 129 -3.06 -11.95 24.54
N ASN A 130 -4.17 -11.29 24.20
CA ASN A 130 -4.15 -9.91 23.74
C ASN A 130 -3.83 -8.93 24.90
N GLU A 131 -4.08 -9.34 26.17
CA GLU A 131 -3.84 -8.52 27.36
C GLU A 131 -3.08 -9.30 28.47
N GLY A 132 -1.90 -8.80 28.83
CA GLY A 132 -1.29 -9.02 30.14
C GLY A 132 -0.53 -10.33 30.43
N ILE A 133 -0.66 -11.41 29.67
CA ILE A 133 0.10 -12.64 29.92
C ILE A 133 1.33 -12.71 29.03
N ASP A 134 2.48 -12.87 29.63
CA ASP A 134 3.79 -12.96 28.99
C ASP A 134 4.41 -14.32 29.23
N ILE A 135 4.79 -15.03 28.14
CA ILE A 135 5.43 -16.34 28.20
C ILE A 135 6.69 -16.32 27.33
N PRO A 136 7.80 -15.76 27.79
CA PRO A 136 9.02 -15.65 26.98
C PRO A 136 9.57 -16.98 26.49
N SER A 137 9.26 -18.09 27.16
CA SER A 137 9.74 -19.43 26.81
C SER A 137 9.01 -20.07 25.61
N VAL A 138 7.93 -19.47 25.08
CA VAL A 138 7.20 -19.97 23.90
C VAL A 138 8.14 -20.06 22.70
N ASN A 139 8.19 -21.23 22.04
CA ASN A 139 9.03 -21.51 20.89
C ASN A 139 8.25 -21.99 19.65
N GLN A 140 6.93 -22.18 19.77
CA GLN A 140 6.05 -22.46 18.64
C GLN A 140 4.72 -21.69 18.79
N VAL A 141 4.28 -21.06 17.70
CA VAL A 141 2.98 -20.38 17.62
C VAL A 141 2.20 -20.96 16.44
N VAL A 142 0.99 -21.43 16.69
CA VAL A 142 0.11 -22.00 15.67
C VAL A 142 -1.13 -21.13 15.55
N MET A 143 -1.44 -20.68 14.36
CA MET A 143 -2.57 -19.81 14.07
C MET A 143 -3.62 -20.57 13.26
N LEU A 144 -4.75 -20.90 13.89
CA LEU A 144 -5.88 -21.62 13.28
C LEU A 144 -7.06 -20.70 12.97
N ARG A 145 -6.87 -19.41 13.12
CA ARG A 145 -7.93 -18.44 12.95
C ARG A 145 -7.61 -17.38 11.92
N ASN A 146 -8.67 -16.84 11.31
CA ASN A 146 -8.58 -15.65 10.50
C ASN A 146 -8.20 -14.43 11.34
N THR A 147 -7.18 -13.71 10.93
CA THR A 147 -6.75 -12.47 11.58
C THR A 147 -7.63 -11.30 11.13
N GLN A 148 -8.23 -10.60 12.08
CA GLN A 148 -9.12 -9.47 11.79
C GLN A 148 -8.36 -8.15 11.61
N SER A 149 -7.10 -8.08 12.06
CA SER A 149 -6.28 -6.87 12.02
C SER A 149 -4.80 -7.26 11.98
N SER A 150 -4.02 -6.55 11.19
CA SER A 150 -2.55 -6.71 11.16
C SER A 150 -1.92 -6.46 12.53
N ILE A 151 -2.48 -5.55 13.33
CA ILE A 151 -2.02 -5.25 14.69
C ILE A 151 -2.22 -6.48 15.59
N ILE A 152 -3.40 -7.09 15.57
CA ILE A 152 -3.69 -8.29 16.36
C ILE A 152 -2.76 -9.43 15.94
N PHE A 153 -2.51 -9.58 14.64
CA PHE A 153 -1.58 -10.57 14.11
C PHE A 153 -0.17 -10.37 14.70
N VAL A 154 0.37 -9.17 14.60
CA VAL A 154 1.69 -8.82 15.15
C VAL A 154 1.73 -8.98 16.67
N GLN A 155 0.66 -8.62 17.38
CA GLN A 155 0.57 -8.82 18.83
C GLN A 155 0.60 -10.29 19.24
N GLN A 156 -0.06 -11.16 18.47
CA GLN A 156 -0.03 -12.61 18.69
C GLN A 156 1.35 -13.19 18.41
N LEU A 157 1.99 -12.78 17.32
CA LEU A 157 3.38 -13.12 17.03
C LEU A 157 4.29 -12.64 18.15
N GLY A 158 4.16 -11.37 18.56
CA GLY A 158 5.01 -10.73 19.57
C GLY A 158 5.05 -11.45 20.92
N ARG A 159 3.99 -12.18 21.28
CA ARG A 159 3.96 -12.99 22.50
C ARG A 159 5.00 -14.11 22.49
N GLY A 160 5.22 -14.72 21.33
CA GLY A 160 6.28 -15.73 21.14
C GLY A 160 7.65 -15.11 20.86
N LEU A 161 7.74 -13.85 20.44
CA LEU A 161 8.98 -13.25 19.94
C LEU A 161 9.86 -12.62 21.04
N ARG A 162 9.51 -12.70 22.31
CA ARG A 162 10.41 -12.26 23.38
C ARG A 162 11.63 -13.14 23.47
N LYS A 163 12.80 -12.55 23.70
CA LYS A 163 14.04 -13.30 23.89
C LYS A 163 14.00 -14.12 25.16
N HIS A 164 14.45 -15.35 25.07
CA HIS A 164 14.62 -16.24 26.21
C HIS A 164 15.77 -17.21 25.97
N LYS A 165 16.53 -17.52 27.03
CA LYS A 165 17.71 -18.40 26.94
C LYS A 165 17.43 -19.85 26.50
N SER A 166 16.16 -20.25 26.50
CA SER A 166 15.75 -21.61 26.10
C SER A 166 15.42 -21.74 24.62
N LYS A 167 15.57 -20.69 23.82
CA LYS A 167 15.24 -20.73 22.39
C LYS A 167 16.13 -19.80 21.59
N ASP A 168 16.48 -20.23 20.37
CA ASP A 168 17.24 -19.45 19.40
C ASP A 168 16.32 -18.75 18.39
N TYR A 169 15.17 -19.36 18.08
CA TYR A 169 14.12 -18.80 17.24
C TYR A 169 12.75 -19.39 17.62
N VAL A 170 11.70 -18.77 17.06
CA VAL A 170 10.31 -19.20 17.22
C VAL A 170 9.79 -19.74 15.89
N THR A 171 9.17 -20.90 15.90
CA THR A 171 8.45 -21.45 14.74
C THR A 171 7.02 -20.95 14.75
N ILE A 172 6.60 -20.32 13.66
CA ILE A 172 5.23 -19.83 13.47
C ILE A 172 4.59 -20.60 12.33
N ILE A 173 3.45 -21.22 12.59
CA ILE A 173 2.70 -22.01 11.61
C ILE A 173 1.31 -21.38 11.47
N ASP A 174 1.04 -20.75 10.32
CA ASP A 174 -0.22 -20.07 10.04
C ASP A 174 -1.05 -20.87 9.02
N PHE A 175 -2.21 -21.37 9.45
CA PHE A 175 -3.12 -22.17 8.62
C PHE A 175 -4.02 -21.25 7.81
N ILE A 176 -3.68 -21.11 6.53
CA ILE A 176 -4.31 -20.18 5.60
C ILE A 176 -5.49 -20.86 4.90
N GLY A 177 -6.69 -20.54 5.34
CA GLY A 177 -7.95 -20.92 4.71
C GLY A 177 -8.39 -19.94 3.62
N ASN A 178 -9.64 -20.04 3.18
CA ASN A 178 -10.25 -19.11 2.22
C ASN A 178 -10.84 -17.88 2.94
N TYR A 179 -10.00 -17.14 3.64
CA TYR A 179 -10.41 -15.98 4.43
C TYR A 179 -10.31 -14.68 3.63
N LYS A 180 -11.30 -13.80 3.81
CA LYS A 180 -11.32 -12.48 3.15
C LYS A 180 -10.17 -11.58 3.58
N ASN A 181 -9.70 -11.73 4.82
CA ASN A 181 -8.70 -10.87 5.42
C ASN A 181 -7.25 -11.38 5.25
N ASN A 182 -7.01 -12.42 4.43
CA ASN A 182 -5.66 -12.92 4.18
C ASN A 182 -4.72 -11.84 3.61
N TYR A 183 -5.24 -10.79 2.98
CA TYR A 183 -4.47 -9.64 2.52
C TYR A 183 -3.76 -8.88 3.65
N LEU A 184 -4.20 -9.06 4.92
CA LEU A 184 -3.55 -8.46 6.09
C LEU A 184 -2.23 -9.15 6.48
N ILE A 185 -2.01 -10.39 6.03
CA ILE A 185 -0.81 -11.16 6.35
C ILE A 185 0.46 -10.47 5.83
N PRO A 186 0.59 -10.12 4.53
CA PRO A 186 1.76 -9.38 4.06
C PRO A 186 1.90 -8.00 4.73
N ILE A 187 0.82 -7.28 4.97
CA ILE A 187 0.86 -6.00 5.68
C ILE A 187 1.48 -6.16 7.07
N ALA A 188 1.10 -7.22 7.79
CA ALA A 188 1.59 -7.48 9.14
C ALA A 188 3.06 -7.94 9.17
N LEU A 189 3.46 -8.80 8.23
CA LEU A 189 4.81 -9.37 8.17
C LEU A 189 5.83 -8.38 7.61
N PHE A 190 5.49 -7.67 6.53
CA PHE A 190 6.41 -6.79 5.81
C PHE A 190 6.25 -5.31 6.19
N GLY A 191 5.17 -4.96 6.89
CA GLY A 191 4.95 -3.60 7.41
C GLY A 191 4.50 -2.58 6.37
N ASP A 192 4.25 -2.97 5.12
CA ASP A 192 3.77 -2.07 4.08
C ASP A 192 2.30 -1.68 4.31
N LYS A 193 2.06 -0.43 4.65
CA LYS A 193 0.74 0.17 4.83
C LYS A 193 0.32 1.08 3.66
N SER A 194 1.04 1.02 2.54
CA SER A 194 0.75 1.84 1.35
C SER A 194 -0.63 1.58 0.76
N MET A 195 -1.29 0.48 1.14
CA MET A 195 -2.50 -0.04 0.51
C MET A 195 -2.33 -0.29 -1.00
N ASN A 196 -1.10 -0.60 -1.40
CA ASN A 196 -0.77 -0.96 -2.78
C ASN A 196 -0.77 -2.49 -2.94
N LYS A 197 -1.75 -3.01 -3.69
CA LYS A 197 -1.89 -4.44 -3.95
C LYS A 197 -0.65 -5.07 -4.60
N ASP A 198 0.05 -4.31 -5.43
CA ASP A 198 1.20 -4.82 -6.16
C ASP A 198 2.43 -4.95 -5.27
N ASN A 199 2.59 -4.03 -4.30
CA ASN A 199 3.63 -4.15 -3.28
C ASN A 199 3.40 -5.45 -2.49
N TYR A 200 2.19 -5.69 -2.02
CA TYR A 200 1.85 -6.93 -1.29
C TYR A 200 2.12 -8.18 -2.10
N ARG A 201 1.81 -8.17 -3.41
CA ARG A 201 2.08 -9.30 -4.32
C ARG A 201 3.56 -9.51 -4.54
N ARG A 202 4.35 -8.42 -4.67
CA ARG A 202 5.80 -8.49 -4.85
C ARG A 202 6.46 -9.08 -3.61
N GLU A 203 6.13 -8.60 -2.42
CA GLU A 203 6.65 -9.09 -1.14
C GLU A 203 6.38 -10.58 -0.94
N LEU A 204 5.22 -11.07 -1.37
CA LEU A 204 4.89 -12.50 -1.30
C LEU A 204 5.65 -13.36 -2.32
N ARG A 205 6.12 -12.79 -3.43
CA ARG A 205 6.85 -13.52 -4.48
C ARG A 205 8.33 -13.65 -4.19
N GLU A 206 8.91 -12.62 -3.63
CA GLU A 206 10.32 -12.61 -3.27
C GLU A 206 10.50 -13.34 -1.93
N PRO A 207 11.42 -14.31 -1.81
CA PRO A 207 11.73 -14.92 -0.52
C PRO A 207 12.43 -13.86 0.34
N ASN A 208 11.65 -13.15 1.14
CA ASN A 208 12.18 -12.09 1.98
C ASN A 208 12.84 -12.69 3.21
N ILE A 209 14.13 -12.47 3.32
CA ILE A 209 14.85 -12.56 4.58
C ILE A 209 14.55 -11.25 5.29
N LEU A 210 13.64 -11.28 6.25
CA LEU A 210 13.50 -10.19 7.21
C LEU A 210 14.80 -10.12 8.02
N SER A 211 15.09 -8.94 8.57
CA SER A 211 16.32 -8.72 9.34
C SER A 211 16.72 -9.85 10.27
N GLY A 212 18.00 -10.18 10.28
CA GLY A 212 18.57 -11.25 11.08
C GLY A 212 18.33 -12.64 10.50
N LEU A 213 18.05 -13.62 11.36
CA LEU A 213 17.75 -15.01 11.00
C LEU A 213 16.26 -15.26 10.72
N THR A 214 15.47 -14.21 10.58
CA THR A 214 14.02 -14.32 10.36
C THR A 214 13.71 -14.66 8.91
N THR A 215 12.96 -15.72 8.68
CA THR A 215 12.55 -16.16 7.34
C THR A 215 11.04 -16.33 7.24
N VAL A 216 10.50 -16.02 6.06
CA VAL A 216 9.07 -16.15 5.75
C VAL A 216 8.90 -17.08 4.57
N ASN A 217 8.15 -18.16 4.76
CA ASN A 217 7.89 -19.19 3.76
C ASN A 217 6.38 -19.42 3.61
N PHE A 218 5.91 -19.57 2.38
CA PHE A 218 4.52 -19.90 2.08
C PHE A 218 4.44 -21.14 1.21
N GLU A 219 3.54 -22.07 1.52
CA GLU A 219 3.12 -23.08 0.56
C GLU A 219 2.44 -22.41 -0.63
N GLU A 220 2.67 -22.89 -1.87
CA GLU A 220 2.14 -22.23 -3.09
C GLU A 220 0.62 -22.06 -3.04
N VAL A 221 -0.12 -23.07 -2.57
CA VAL A 221 -1.59 -22.96 -2.45
C VAL A 221 -2.02 -21.95 -1.40
N ALA A 222 -1.28 -21.81 -0.29
CA ALA A 222 -1.51 -20.79 0.71
C ALA A 222 -1.26 -19.39 0.13
N LYS A 223 -0.18 -19.23 -0.64
CA LYS A 223 0.15 -18.00 -1.37
C LYS A 223 -0.97 -17.61 -2.34
N GLU A 224 -1.53 -18.56 -3.08
CA GLU A 224 -2.67 -18.33 -3.99
C GLU A 224 -3.90 -17.79 -3.23
N GLN A 225 -4.21 -18.30 -2.02
CA GLN A 225 -5.31 -17.79 -1.22
C GLN A 225 -5.08 -16.33 -0.79
N ILE A 226 -3.84 -15.98 -0.44
CA ILE A 226 -3.50 -14.60 -0.11
C ILE A 226 -3.63 -13.70 -1.35
N PHE A 227 -3.12 -14.12 -2.51
CA PHE A 227 -3.27 -13.39 -3.78
C PHE A 227 -4.74 -13.16 -4.15
N LYS A 228 -5.57 -14.20 -4.01
CA LYS A 228 -7.01 -14.10 -4.24
C LYS A 228 -7.66 -13.09 -3.29
N SER A 229 -7.29 -13.10 -2.01
CA SER A 229 -7.78 -12.12 -1.03
C SER A 229 -7.35 -10.70 -1.41
N ILE A 230 -6.08 -10.47 -1.77
CA ILE A 230 -5.57 -9.16 -2.23
C ILE A 230 -6.36 -8.68 -3.45
N THR A 231 -6.58 -9.55 -4.44
CA THR A 231 -7.31 -9.20 -5.67
C THR A 231 -8.73 -8.77 -5.37
N ASN A 232 -9.46 -9.52 -4.54
CA ASN A 232 -10.86 -9.30 -4.24
C ASN A 232 -11.12 -8.16 -3.23
N THR A 233 -10.10 -7.71 -2.50
CA THR A 233 -10.27 -6.66 -1.50
C THR A 233 -10.31 -5.29 -2.16
N VAL A 234 -11.33 -4.49 -1.83
CA VAL A 234 -11.39 -3.06 -2.19
C VAL A 234 -10.72 -2.27 -1.07
N LEU A 235 -9.45 -1.92 -1.25
CA LEU A 235 -8.64 -1.24 -0.23
C LEU A 235 -9.14 0.18 0.10
N SER A 236 -9.87 0.82 -0.83
CA SER A 236 -10.57 2.09 -0.59
C SER A 236 -11.97 1.91 0.02
N ASN A 237 -12.27 0.76 0.63
CA ASN A 237 -13.54 0.52 1.32
C ASN A 237 -13.67 1.45 2.53
N MET A 238 -14.84 2.06 2.72
CA MET A 238 -15.13 3.02 3.79
C MET A 238 -14.82 2.51 5.20
N LYS A 239 -14.97 1.21 5.44
CA LYS A 239 -14.61 0.60 6.73
C LYS A 239 -13.09 0.63 6.95
N ILE A 240 -12.30 0.23 5.95
CA ILE A 240 -10.83 0.23 6.03
C ILE A 240 -10.31 1.65 6.23
N LEU A 241 -10.85 2.62 5.48
CA LEU A 241 -10.48 4.02 5.59
C LEU A 241 -10.81 4.60 6.98
N LYS A 242 -12.01 4.26 7.48
CA LYS A 242 -12.45 4.68 8.82
C LYS A 242 -11.57 4.08 9.91
N ASP A 243 -11.29 2.78 9.83
CA ASP A 243 -10.48 2.09 10.82
C ASP A 243 -9.06 2.68 10.85
N ALA A 244 -8.44 2.95 9.69
CA ALA A 244 -7.12 3.59 9.60
C ALA A 244 -7.12 5.02 10.17
N TYR A 245 -8.15 5.82 9.85
CA TYR A 245 -8.31 7.19 10.39
C TYR A 245 -8.46 7.17 11.91
N THR A 246 -9.39 6.35 12.42
CA THR A 246 -9.70 6.27 13.86
C THR A 246 -8.50 5.74 14.67
N ASP A 247 -7.77 4.77 14.13
CA ASP A 247 -6.55 4.25 14.75
C ASP A 247 -5.51 5.37 14.93
N LEU A 248 -5.29 6.17 13.89
CA LEU A 248 -4.35 7.28 13.95
C LEU A 248 -4.86 8.41 14.87
N GLU A 249 -6.16 8.76 14.81
CA GLU A 249 -6.77 9.76 15.70
C GLU A 249 -6.60 9.37 17.17
N ASN A 250 -6.83 8.11 17.52
CA ASN A 250 -6.63 7.57 18.86
C ASN A 250 -5.15 7.61 19.29
N LYS A 251 -4.24 7.30 18.37
CA LYS A 251 -2.79 7.36 18.63
C LYS A 251 -2.31 8.78 18.91
N LEU A 252 -2.81 9.75 18.15
CA LEU A 252 -2.39 11.15 18.26
C LEU A 252 -3.14 11.93 19.37
N GLY A 253 -4.32 11.46 19.80
CA GLY A 253 -5.20 12.20 20.70
C GLY A 253 -5.75 13.50 20.09
N ARG A 254 -5.66 13.65 18.76
CA ARG A 254 -6.15 14.80 17.99
C ARG A 254 -6.56 14.36 16.59
N THR A 255 -7.30 15.22 15.88
CA THR A 255 -7.59 15.03 14.46
C THR A 255 -6.29 14.83 13.67
N PRO A 256 -6.09 13.70 12.98
CA PRO A 256 -4.92 13.49 12.14
C PRO A 256 -4.97 14.37 10.90
N MET A 257 -3.81 14.80 10.42
CA MET A 257 -3.61 15.52 9.17
C MET A 257 -3.07 14.55 8.11
N LEU A 258 -3.06 14.93 6.83
CA LEU A 258 -2.51 14.10 5.74
C LEU A 258 -1.05 13.73 5.99
N ILE A 259 -0.25 14.69 6.46
CA ILE A 259 1.16 14.46 6.79
C ILE A 259 1.33 13.45 7.93
N ASP A 260 0.41 13.42 8.89
CA ASP A 260 0.46 12.45 9.99
C ASP A 260 0.32 11.01 9.47
N HIS A 261 -0.55 10.77 8.48
CA HIS A 261 -0.69 9.44 7.87
C HIS A 261 0.62 8.94 7.25
N LEU A 262 1.42 9.85 6.69
CA LEU A 262 2.73 9.54 6.10
C LEU A 262 3.82 9.36 7.16
N THR A 263 3.92 10.29 8.10
CA THR A 263 4.99 10.30 9.11
C THR A 263 4.82 9.20 10.17
N PHE A 264 3.57 8.83 10.50
CA PHE A 264 3.26 7.70 11.39
C PHE A 264 2.97 6.41 10.62
N ASP A 265 3.20 6.39 9.29
CA ASP A 265 3.14 5.20 8.47
C ASP A 265 1.81 4.43 8.60
N ASN A 266 0.73 5.18 8.56
CA ASN A 266 -0.61 4.66 8.77
C ASN A 266 -1.20 4.12 7.45
N ILE A 267 -1.55 5.01 6.51
CA ILE A 267 -2.09 4.72 5.17
C ILE A 267 -1.62 5.81 4.23
N ASP A 268 -1.36 5.48 2.95
CA ASP A 268 -1.14 6.52 1.95
C ASP A 268 -2.41 7.39 1.84
N PRO A 269 -2.33 8.69 2.16
CA PRO A 269 -3.51 9.56 2.18
C PRO A 269 -4.24 9.66 0.83
N ILE A 270 -3.59 9.35 -0.30
CA ILE A 270 -4.23 9.31 -1.62
C ILE A 270 -5.37 8.29 -1.66
N VAL A 271 -5.28 7.21 -0.88
CA VAL A 271 -6.30 6.15 -0.86
C VAL A 271 -7.67 6.66 -0.43
N PHE A 272 -7.73 7.71 0.41
CA PHE A 272 -9.00 8.36 0.76
C PHE A 272 -9.74 8.90 -0.47
N PHE A 273 -9.01 9.33 -1.49
CA PHE A 273 -9.55 9.98 -2.69
C PHE A 273 -9.75 9.03 -3.89
N ASN A 274 -9.35 7.75 -3.76
CA ASN A 274 -9.51 6.73 -4.81
C ASN A 274 -10.96 6.25 -5.00
N ASN A 275 -11.85 6.58 -4.07
CA ASN A 275 -13.27 6.45 -4.26
C ASN A 275 -13.89 7.85 -4.44
N ASN A 276 -14.94 8.00 -5.20
CA ASN A 276 -15.57 9.30 -5.45
C ASN A 276 -16.33 9.88 -4.23
N SER A 277 -16.08 9.38 -3.03
CA SER A 277 -16.79 9.79 -1.81
C SER A 277 -16.23 11.05 -1.18
N PHE A 278 -14.95 11.34 -1.39
CA PHE A 278 -14.26 12.49 -0.82
C PHE A 278 -13.63 13.33 -1.91
N LYS A 279 -13.83 14.65 -1.85
CA LYS A 279 -13.25 15.61 -2.77
C LYS A 279 -11.94 16.19 -2.24
N ASN A 280 -11.85 16.35 -0.92
CA ASN A 280 -10.69 16.88 -0.21
C ASN A 280 -10.68 16.32 1.23
N TYR A 281 -9.69 16.69 2.02
CA TYR A 281 -9.51 16.10 3.35
C TYR A 281 -10.51 16.61 4.40
N ALA A 282 -11.16 17.77 4.16
CA ALA A 282 -12.26 18.21 5.03
C ALA A 282 -13.42 17.21 5.01
N ASP A 283 -13.74 16.63 3.83
CA ASP A 283 -14.78 15.60 3.71
C ASP A 283 -14.44 14.35 4.56
N VAL A 284 -13.16 13.96 4.60
CA VAL A 284 -12.69 12.83 5.39
C VAL A 284 -12.85 13.10 6.88
N ILE A 285 -12.41 14.28 7.34
CA ILE A 285 -12.54 14.71 8.74
C ILE A 285 -14.02 14.77 9.14
N ASN A 286 -14.86 15.41 8.33
CA ASN A 286 -16.30 15.52 8.58
C ASN A 286 -17.02 14.15 8.63
N LYS A 287 -16.48 13.16 7.92
CA LYS A 287 -17.06 11.81 7.88
C LYS A 287 -16.63 10.93 9.05
N PHE A 288 -15.39 11.04 9.50
CA PHE A 288 -14.80 10.09 10.44
C PHE A 288 -14.52 10.66 11.83
N SER A 289 -14.34 11.98 11.95
CA SER A 289 -14.13 12.67 13.23
C SER A 289 -15.43 13.25 13.79
N ASN A 290 -15.38 13.64 15.06
CA ASN A 290 -16.42 14.46 15.69
C ASN A 290 -16.26 15.96 15.38
N LYS A 291 -15.19 16.38 14.70
CA LYS A 291 -14.95 17.74 14.26
C LYS A 291 -15.75 18.02 12.99
N SER A 292 -16.36 19.19 12.89
CA SER A 292 -17.01 19.68 11.67
C SER A 292 -16.21 20.84 11.10
N ILE A 293 -15.80 20.69 9.84
CA ILE A 293 -15.11 21.72 9.06
C ILE A 293 -16.09 22.26 8.04
N GLU A 294 -16.34 23.56 8.10
CA GLU A 294 -17.21 24.24 7.14
C GLU A 294 -16.36 24.99 6.11
N LEU A 295 -16.55 24.64 4.84
CA LEU A 295 -15.89 25.25 3.70
C LEU A 295 -16.94 25.81 2.74
N THR A 296 -16.66 26.94 2.14
CA THR A 296 -17.39 27.42 0.96
C THR A 296 -17.10 26.52 -0.25
N ASP A 297 -17.94 26.58 -1.27
CA ASP A 297 -17.71 25.84 -2.53
C ASP A 297 -16.37 26.21 -3.16
N THR A 298 -15.98 27.49 -3.11
CA THR A 298 -14.68 27.95 -3.62
C THR A 298 -13.50 27.34 -2.87
N GLU A 299 -13.54 27.35 -1.55
CA GLU A 299 -12.52 26.72 -0.70
C GLU A 299 -12.43 25.21 -0.95
N SER A 300 -13.57 24.52 -1.01
CA SER A 300 -13.63 23.09 -1.29
C SER A 300 -13.08 22.76 -2.67
N ASN A 301 -13.35 23.57 -3.68
CA ASN A 301 -12.85 23.38 -5.04
C ASN A 301 -11.32 23.52 -5.12
N TRP A 302 -10.75 24.54 -4.48
CA TRP A 302 -9.30 24.75 -4.44
C TRP A 302 -8.58 23.62 -3.68
N LEU A 303 -9.11 23.22 -2.52
CA LEU A 303 -8.56 22.05 -1.81
C LEU A 303 -8.65 20.78 -2.65
N SER A 304 -9.74 20.60 -3.39
CA SER A 304 -9.88 19.46 -4.31
C SER A 304 -8.84 19.50 -5.41
N PHE A 305 -8.60 20.67 -6.03
CA PHE A 305 -7.59 20.82 -7.06
C PHE A 305 -6.19 20.40 -6.56
N ILE A 306 -5.72 20.98 -5.45
CA ILE A 306 -4.39 20.66 -4.93
C ILE A 306 -4.29 19.22 -4.42
N THR A 307 -5.38 18.66 -3.89
CA THR A 307 -5.45 17.26 -3.46
C THR A 307 -5.24 16.31 -4.65
N PHE A 308 -5.94 16.50 -5.75
CA PHE A 308 -5.84 15.60 -6.90
C PHE A 308 -4.60 15.83 -7.76
N GLU A 309 -4.11 17.07 -7.87
CA GLU A 309 -2.99 17.40 -8.75
C GLU A 309 -1.62 17.36 -8.07
N LEU A 310 -1.54 17.69 -6.77
CA LEU A 310 -0.28 17.95 -6.10
C LEU A 310 0.03 16.97 -4.97
N LEU A 311 -0.98 16.53 -4.20
CA LEU A 311 -0.78 15.54 -3.14
C LEU A 311 -0.05 14.26 -3.60
N PRO A 312 -0.23 13.75 -4.83
CA PRO A 312 0.54 12.60 -5.31
C PRO A 312 2.07 12.78 -5.29
N GLY A 313 2.57 14.01 -5.19
CA GLY A 313 4.00 14.31 -5.05
C GLY A 313 4.84 13.95 -6.28
N LYS A 314 4.26 13.87 -7.49
CA LYS A 314 4.95 13.45 -8.71
C LYS A 314 5.99 14.48 -9.21
N ARG A 315 5.82 15.76 -8.88
CA ARG A 315 6.77 16.82 -9.20
C ARG A 315 6.80 17.86 -8.09
N LYS A 316 8.01 18.21 -7.64
CA LYS A 316 8.25 19.09 -6.48
C LYS A 316 8.04 20.57 -6.78
N HIS A 317 8.17 20.97 -8.05
CA HIS A 317 8.21 22.36 -8.49
C HIS A 317 6.96 23.18 -8.11
N GLU A 318 5.76 22.66 -8.39
CA GLU A 318 4.49 23.32 -8.03
C GLU A 318 4.35 23.51 -6.53
N LEU A 319 4.74 22.49 -5.76
CA LEU A 319 4.63 22.49 -4.30
C LEU A 319 5.56 23.54 -3.67
N LEU A 320 6.79 23.66 -4.16
CA LEU A 320 7.75 24.67 -3.71
C LEU A 320 7.29 26.08 -4.05
N LEU A 321 6.76 26.29 -5.28
CA LEU A 321 6.23 27.60 -5.66
C LEU A 321 5.06 28.01 -4.77
N LEU A 322 4.12 27.11 -4.50
CA LEU A 322 2.98 27.40 -3.63
C LEU A 322 3.42 27.63 -2.18
N GLN A 323 4.36 26.84 -1.67
CA GLN A 323 4.90 27.04 -0.32
C GLN A 323 5.49 28.45 -0.14
N GLU A 324 6.27 28.92 -1.13
CA GLU A 324 6.85 30.28 -1.10
C GLU A 324 5.79 31.38 -1.29
N LEU A 325 4.79 31.15 -2.15
CA LEU A 325 3.69 32.11 -2.35
C LEU A 325 2.84 32.29 -1.09
N ILE A 326 2.57 31.22 -0.35
CA ILE A 326 1.84 31.30 0.93
C ILE A 326 2.65 32.08 1.96
N LYS A 327 3.96 31.89 2.00
CA LYS A 327 4.85 32.52 2.97
C LYS A 327 5.10 34.01 2.67
N ASN A 328 5.29 34.38 1.40
CA ASN A 328 5.77 35.70 1.00
C ASN A 328 4.71 36.54 0.24
N GLY A 329 3.58 35.95 -0.15
CA GLY A 329 2.52 36.59 -0.93
C GLY A 329 2.81 36.67 -2.43
N GLU A 330 4.06 36.91 -2.81
CA GLU A 330 4.52 36.96 -4.20
C GLU A 330 5.96 36.43 -4.34
N VAL A 331 6.28 35.89 -5.50
CA VAL A 331 7.60 35.31 -5.80
C VAL A 331 8.02 35.70 -7.21
N SER A 332 9.19 36.34 -7.38
CA SER A 332 9.72 36.61 -8.71
C SER A 332 10.16 35.32 -9.40
N LYS A 333 10.12 35.29 -10.74
CA LYS A 333 10.58 34.12 -11.51
C LYS A 333 12.05 33.79 -11.22
N ASP A 334 12.89 34.81 -11.07
CA ASP A 334 14.30 34.63 -10.72
C ASP A 334 14.45 33.98 -9.32
N LYS A 335 13.65 34.42 -8.34
CA LYS A 335 13.67 33.83 -7.01
C LYS A 335 13.18 32.38 -7.02
N PHE A 336 12.18 32.07 -7.83
CA PHE A 336 11.72 30.69 -8.00
C PHE A 336 12.81 29.80 -8.62
N ILE A 337 13.54 30.30 -9.63
CA ILE A 337 14.69 29.58 -10.22
C ILE A 337 15.76 29.34 -9.15
N GLU A 338 16.14 30.34 -8.35
CA GLU A 338 17.09 30.19 -7.24
C GLU A 338 16.67 29.09 -6.24
N ILE A 339 15.38 29.03 -5.91
CA ILE A 339 14.83 27.97 -5.03
C ILE A 339 15.02 26.59 -5.68
N LEU A 340 14.68 26.45 -6.96
CA LEU A 340 14.83 25.20 -7.68
C LEU A 340 16.29 24.75 -7.76
N GLU A 341 17.22 25.67 -8.00
CA GLU A 341 18.68 25.39 -8.00
C GLU A 341 19.16 24.94 -6.63
N THR A 342 18.68 25.58 -5.57
CA THR A 342 19.02 25.20 -4.18
C THR A 342 18.56 23.78 -3.87
N GLU A 343 17.38 23.39 -4.37
CA GLU A 343 16.80 22.05 -4.24
C GLU A 343 17.34 21.05 -5.28
N GLN A 344 18.32 21.45 -6.09
CA GLN A 344 18.94 20.65 -7.17
C GLN A 344 17.92 20.16 -8.20
N LEU A 345 16.88 20.94 -8.45
CA LEU A 345 15.82 20.67 -9.42
C LEU A 345 16.11 21.34 -10.77
N SER A 346 15.52 20.78 -11.81
CA SER A 346 15.69 21.32 -13.17
C SER A 346 14.99 22.67 -13.33
N THR A 347 15.70 23.63 -13.92
CA THR A 347 15.20 24.99 -14.21
C THR A 347 14.91 25.22 -15.70
N LYS A 348 14.81 24.12 -16.50
CA LYS A 348 14.52 24.22 -17.94
C LYS A 348 13.19 24.95 -18.19
N ASP A 349 13.18 25.86 -19.16
CA ASP A 349 11.99 26.66 -19.52
C ASP A 349 10.77 25.80 -19.81
N SER A 350 10.94 24.62 -20.42
CA SER A 350 9.83 23.71 -20.69
C SER A 350 9.16 23.19 -19.42
N ILE A 351 9.94 22.93 -18.37
CA ILE A 351 9.42 22.50 -17.06
C ILE A 351 8.73 23.66 -16.37
N ILE A 352 9.36 24.85 -16.34
CA ILE A 352 8.78 26.04 -15.74
C ILE A 352 7.44 26.37 -16.40
N SER A 353 7.37 26.36 -17.74
CA SER A 353 6.11 26.57 -18.48
C SER A 353 5.06 25.50 -18.18
N SER A 354 5.47 24.24 -17.98
CA SER A 354 4.55 23.18 -17.58
C SER A 354 3.99 23.41 -16.16
N VAL A 355 4.81 23.87 -15.21
CA VAL A 355 4.38 24.26 -13.85
C VAL A 355 3.37 25.41 -13.93
N GLU A 356 3.67 26.45 -14.72
CA GLU A 356 2.79 27.59 -14.97
C GLU A 356 1.44 27.11 -15.54
N ASN A 357 1.45 26.21 -16.52
CA ASN A 357 0.23 25.66 -17.13
C ASN A 357 -0.63 24.85 -16.13
N VAL A 358 -0.03 24.09 -15.23
CA VAL A 358 -0.75 23.34 -14.18
C VAL A 358 -1.41 24.31 -13.21
N LEU A 359 -0.65 25.27 -12.67
CA LEU A 359 -1.13 26.19 -11.65
C LEU A 359 -2.08 27.28 -12.19
N SER A 360 -2.01 27.56 -13.49
CA SER A 360 -2.98 28.42 -14.18
C SER A 360 -4.21 27.66 -14.70
N LEU A 361 -4.34 26.37 -14.42
CA LEU A 361 -5.40 25.46 -14.90
C LEU A 361 -5.40 25.24 -16.43
N GLN A 362 -4.44 25.78 -17.18
CA GLN A 362 -4.39 25.65 -18.65
C GLN A 362 -4.06 24.23 -19.10
N PHE A 363 -3.37 23.47 -18.27
CA PHE A 363 -3.10 22.06 -18.52
C PHE A 363 -4.37 21.20 -18.49
N LEU A 364 -5.39 21.62 -17.72
CA LEU A 364 -6.61 20.86 -17.49
C LEU A 364 -7.56 20.88 -18.71
N LYS A 365 -8.39 19.84 -18.82
CA LYS A 365 -9.52 19.83 -19.75
C LYS A 365 -10.62 20.81 -19.31
N SER A 366 -11.35 21.35 -20.26
CA SER A 366 -12.41 22.34 -19.99
C SER A 366 -13.48 21.88 -19.00
N GLN A 367 -13.77 20.58 -18.93
CA GLN A 367 -14.71 20.01 -17.96
C GLN A 367 -14.15 20.01 -16.53
N GLU A 368 -12.86 19.79 -16.39
CA GLU A 368 -12.17 19.79 -15.09
C GLU A 368 -11.94 21.21 -14.57
N VAL A 369 -11.61 22.14 -15.47
CA VAL A 369 -11.54 23.57 -15.13
C VAL A 369 -12.85 24.02 -14.49
N LYS A 370 -14.01 23.64 -15.07
CA LYS A 370 -15.33 23.93 -14.48
C LYS A 370 -15.55 23.32 -13.10
N LYS A 371 -14.92 22.21 -12.82
CA LYS A 371 -15.03 21.53 -11.52
C LYS A 371 -14.23 22.22 -10.41
N PHE A 372 -13.04 22.75 -10.75
CA PHE A 372 -12.14 23.35 -9.76
C PHE A 372 -12.27 24.88 -9.66
N GLY A 373 -12.90 25.54 -10.64
CA GLY A 373 -12.98 26.97 -10.79
C GLY A 373 -12.44 27.40 -12.15
N THR A 374 -12.84 28.58 -12.63
CA THR A 374 -12.44 29.10 -13.95
C THR A 374 -11.20 29.97 -13.90
N GLU A 375 -10.89 30.47 -12.72
CA GLU A 375 -9.76 31.36 -12.49
C GLU A 375 -8.48 30.57 -12.16
N PRO A 376 -7.29 31.07 -12.54
CA PRO A 376 -6.02 30.40 -12.22
C PRO A 376 -5.73 30.41 -10.72
N LEU A 377 -5.10 29.36 -10.18
CA LEU A 377 -4.60 29.34 -8.80
C LEU A 377 -3.44 30.34 -8.62
N VAL A 378 -2.55 30.36 -9.59
CA VAL A 378 -1.37 31.25 -9.64
C VAL A 378 -1.39 32.02 -10.96
N THR A 379 -1.15 33.34 -10.88
CA THR A 379 -0.96 34.21 -12.02
C THR A 379 0.51 34.63 -12.14
N LEU A 380 0.98 34.86 -13.37
CA LEU A 380 2.29 35.41 -13.65
C LEU A 380 2.12 36.79 -14.30
N GLU A 381 2.54 37.83 -13.57
CA GLU A 381 2.50 39.20 -14.05
C GLU A 381 3.88 39.85 -13.94
N LYS A 382 4.43 40.36 -15.04
CA LYS A 382 5.75 41.04 -15.07
C LYS A 382 6.87 40.24 -14.37
N ASN A 383 6.93 38.93 -14.64
CA ASN A 383 7.89 38.00 -14.00
C ASN A 383 7.68 37.83 -12.48
N VAL A 384 6.50 38.08 -11.95
CA VAL A 384 6.15 37.84 -10.55
C VAL A 384 4.96 36.90 -10.48
N TYR A 385 5.12 35.77 -9.77
CA TYR A 385 4.05 34.86 -9.44
C TYR A 385 3.25 35.38 -8.25
N LYS A 386 1.93 35.29 -8.33
CA LYS A 386 1.00 35.66 -7.25
C LYS A 386 -0.12 34.64 -7.13
N LEU A 387 -0.58 34.40 -5.91
CA LEU A 387 -1.84 33.69 -5.70
C LEU A 387 -3.00 34.59 -6.17
N ASN A 388 -4.01 33.94 -6.74
CA ASN A 388 -5.25 34.65 -7.09
C ASN A 388 -5.88 35.28 -5.84
N SER A 389 -6.52 36.42 -6.01
CA SER A 389 -7.17 37.18 -4.91
C SER A 389 -8.26 36.36 -4.20
N GLU A 390 -9.05 35.57 -4.93
CA GLU A 390 -10.06 34.69 -4.33
C GLU A 390 -9.43 33.62 -3.43
N VAL A 391 -8.29 33.06 -3.84
CA VAL A 391 -7.53 32.09 -3.05
C VAL A 391 -6.99 32.74 -1.79
N LEU A 392 -6.45 33.97 -1.91
CA LEU A 392 -5.97 34.75 -0.75
C LEU A 392 -7.11 35.03 0.24
N ASP A 393 -8.32 35.29 -0.27
CA ASP A 393 -9.49 35.47 0.59
C ASP A 393 -9.88 34.19 1.33
N CYS A 394 -9.72 33.00 0.71
CA CYS A 394 -9.95 31.70 1.36
C CYS A 394 -9.01 31.47 2.56
N PHE A 395 -7.79 32.02 2.53
CA PHE A 395 -6.86 31.90 3.67
C PHE A 395 -7.31 32.64 4.95
N LYS A 396 -8.39 33.47 4.88
CA LYS A 396 -9.02 34.03 6.06
C LYS A 396 -9.75 32.97 6.89
N ASN A 397 -10.15 31.87 6.26
CA ASN A 397 -10.65 30.68 6.94
C ASN A 397 -9.46 29.85 7.44
N SER A 398 -9.31 29.75 8.77
CA SER A 398 -8.20 29.04 9.40
C SER A 398 -8.18 27.53 9.09
N ASP A 399 -9.34 26.89 8.93
CA ASP A 399 -9.43 25.49 8.58
C ASP A 399 -9.00 25.25 7.12
N PHE A 400 -9.39 26.15 6.19
CA PHE A 400 -8.89 26.12 4.83
C PHE A 400 -7.37 26.27 4.78
N ALA A 401 -6.84 27.28 5.47
CA ALA A 401 -5.41 27.55 5.51
C ALA A 401 -4.61 26.35 6.05
N LEU A 402 -5.12 25.72 7.14
CA LEU A 402 -4.51 24.53 7.72
C LEU A 402 -4.48 23.37 6.73
N LEU A 403 -5.62 23.05 6.11
CA LEU A 403 -5.74 21.93 5.17
C LEU A 403 -4.95 22.17 3.88
N PHE A 404 -4.90 23.41 3.39
CA PHE A 404 -4.12 23.76 2.21
C PHE A 404 -2.62 23.54 2.44
N ASN A 405 -2.10 23.99 3.58
CA ASN A 405 -0.70 23.78 3.95
C ASN A 405 -0.39 22.29 4.15
N ASP A 406 -1.31 21.53 4.76
CA ASP A 406 -1.15 20.08 4.98
C ASP A 406 -1.03 19.30 3.67
N VAL A 407 -1.83 19.66 2.65
CA VAL A 407 -1.69 19.05 1.30
C VAL A 407 -0.32 19.32 0.70
N ILE A 408 0.19 20.55 0.85
CA ILE A 408 1.53 20.90 0.34
C ILE A 408 2.63 20.14 1.09
N GLU A 409 2.56 20.09 2.41
CA GLU A 409 3.53 19.38 3.25
C GLU A 409 3.53 17.88 2.95
N ALA A 410 2.35 17.26 2.89
CA ALA A 410 2.19 15.86 2.55
C ALA A 410 2.67 15.57 1.10
N GLY A 411 2.36 16.45 0.15
CA GLY A 411 2.84 16.35 -1.23
C GLY A 411 4.36 16.44 -1.31
N LEU A 412 4.99 17.39 -0.60
CA LEU A 412 6.45 17.51 -0.52
C LEU A 412 7.09 16.26 0.10
N TYR A 413 6.51 15.72 1.17
CA TYR A 413 6.99 14.47 1.75
C TYR A 413 6.97 13.33 0.74
N LYS A 414 5.89 13.18 -0.04
CA LYS A 414 5.74 12.15 -1.06
C LYS A 414 6.69 12.31 -2.25
N THR A 415 7.24 13.51 -2.50
CA THR A 415 8.24 13.66 -3.58
C THR A 415 9.50 12.82 -3.35
N ASN A 416 9.77 12.37 -2.14
CA ASN A 416 10.89 11.47 -1.85
C ASN A 416 10.74 10.10 -2.55
N ASP A 417 9.53 9.68 -2.89
CA ASP A 417 9.26 8.46 -3.65
C ASP A 417 9.60 8.63 -5.15
N TYR A 418 9.82 9.87 -5.59
CA TYR A 418 10.04 10.26 -7.00
C TYR A 418 11.31 11.09 -7.14
N PRO A 419 12.52 10.53 -6.87
CA PRO A 419 13.79 11.26 -6.96
C PRO A 419 14.13 11.72 -8.38
N GLU A 420 13.53 11.08 -9.39
CA GLU A 420 13.67 11.42 -10.80
C GLU A 420 12.34 11.82 -11.42
N ILE A 421 12.37 12.48 -12.60
CA ILE A 421 11.15 12.85 -13.35
C ILE A 421 10.25 11.62 -13.55
N PHE A 422 10.88 10.50 -13.95
CA PHE A 422 10.26 9.18 -13.96
C PHE A 422 11.15 8.21 -13.21
N THR A 423 10.68 7.74 -12.08
CA THR A 423 11.39 6.76 -11.26
C THR A 423 10.97 5.35 -11.66
N ILE A 424 11.94 4.50 -12.04
CA ILE A 424 11.68 3.12 -12.46
C ILE A 424 10.95 2.36 -11.33
N GLY A 425 9.91 1.61 -11.71
CA GLY A 425 9.10 0.84 -10.78
C GLY A 425 8.02 1.63 -10.05
N GLN A 426 7.94 2.95 -10.23
CA GLN A 426 6.84 3.77 -9.70
C GLN A 426 5.67 3.86 -10.69
N LYS A 427 4.46 4.07 -10.15
CA LYS A 427 3.22 4.19 -10.93
C LYS A 427 2.92 5.63 -11.35
N TYR A 428 2.45 5.77 -12.57
CA TYR A 428 2.02 7.05 -13.16
C TYR A 428 0.71 6.87 -13.92
N SER A 429 -0.24 7.77 -13.71
CA SER A 429 -1.39 7.89 -14.60
C SER A 429 -0.97 8.46 -15.95
N ARG A 430 -1.76 8.24 -17.01
CA ARG A 430 -1.49 8.88 -18.31
C ARG A 430 -1.41 10.40 -18.21
N ARG A 431 -2.19 10.99 -17.30
CA ARG A 431 -2.18 12.41 -17.00
C ARG A 431 -0.86 12.87 -16.37
N ASP A 432 -0.35 12.11 -15.36
CA ASP A 432 0.96 12.40 -14.79
C ASP A 432 2.04 12.36 -15.85
N VAL A 433 1.98 11.38 -16.75
CA VAL A 433 2.96 11.26 -17.84
C VAL A 433 2.91 12.46 -18.77
N CYS A 434 1.72 12.91 -19.21
CA CYS A 434 1.59 14.12 -20.02
C CYS A 434 2.17 15.35 -19.30
N LYS A 435 1.87 15.52 -18.01
CA LYS A 435 2.36 16.60 -17.17
C LYS A 435 3.90 16.59 -17.06
N LEU A 436 4.47 15.44 -16.75
CA LEU A 436 5.92 15.29 -16.54
C LEU A 436 6.72 15.33 -17.85
N LEU A 437 6.12 14.99 -19.00
CA LEU A 437 6.68 15.19 -20.33
C LEU A 437 6.48 16.64 -20.83
N ASN A 438 5.97 17.53 -20.01
CA ASN A 438 5.73 18.94 -20.31
C ASN A 438 4.79 19.17 -21.51
N TRP A 439 3.82 18.31 -21.74
CA TRP A 439 2.79 18.53 -22.73
C TRP A 439 1.95 19.75 -22.35
N SER A 440 1.50 20.50 -23.35
CA SER A 440 0.76 21.72 -23.12
C SER A 440 -0.63 21.50 -22.48
N LYS A 441 -1.21 20.32 -22.67
CA LYS A 441 -2.52 19.93 -22.14
C LYS A 441 -2.59 18.45 -21.79
N ASP A 442 -3.45 18.13 -20.81
CA ASP A 442 -3.86 16.76 -20.55
C ASP A 442 -4.63 16.16 -21.72
N GLU A 443 -4.36 14.90 -22.02
CA GLU A 443 -4.98 14.15 -23.10
C GLU A 443 -5.93 13.07 -22.57
N PRO A 444 -7.12 12.91 -23.16
CA PRO A 444 -7.99 11.79 -22.84
C PRO A 444 -7.28 10.44 -23.05
N PRO A 445 -7.47 9.46 -22.15
CA PRO A 445 -6.88 8.12 -22.31
C PRO A 445 -7.15 7.48 -23.67
N LEU A 446 -8.35 7.69 -24.23
CA LEU A 446 -8.74 7.21 -25.55
C LEU A 446 -7.91 7.82 -26.70
N ASN A 447 -7.46 9.06 -26.57
CA ASN A 447 -6.62 9.73 -27.56
C ASN A 447 -5.18 9.22 -27.54
N ILE A 448 -4.68 8.87 -26.35
CA ILE A 448 -3.35 8.28 -26.20
C ILE A 448 -3.39 6.83 -26.69
N GLY A 449 -4.38 6.05 -26.25
CA GLY A 449 -4.43 4.61 -26.49
C GLY A 449 -3.17 3.92 -25.97
N GLY A 450 -2.53 3.09 -26.82
CA GLY A 450 -1.27 2.45 -26.51
C GLY A 450 -0.04 3.36 -26.62
N TYR A 451 -0.08 4.45 -27.39
CA TYR A 451 0.99 5.46 -27.49
C TYR A 451 0.48 6.75 -28.12
N LYS A 452 1.21 7.85 -27.94
CA LYS A 452 0.98 9.10 -28.67
C LYS A 452 2.28 9.90 -28.77
N ILE A 453 2.57 10.41 -29.97
CA ILE A 453 3.70 11.31 -30.21
C ILE A 453 3.23 12.74 -29.98
N ASP A 454 3.88 13.44 -29.06
CA ASP A 454 3.80 14.90 -28.98
C ASP A 454 4.98 15.53 -29.74
N LYS A 455 4.67 16.29 -30.79
CA LYS A 455 5.69 16.88 -31.67
C LYS A 455 6.38 18.09 -31.03
N ASN A 456 5.71 18.76 -30.08
CA ASN A 456 6.26 19.97 -29.45
C ASN A 456 7.35 19.62 -28.46
N THR A 457 7.17 18.53 -27.70
CA THR A 457 8.14 18.05 -26.74
C THR A 457 9.06 16.95 -27.30
N ASN A 458 8.77 16.47 -28.51
CA ASN A 458 9.44 15.33 -29.14
C ASN A 458 9.49 14.09 -28.25
N THR A 459 8.34 13.74 -27.63
CA THR A 459 8.21 12.63 -26.70
C THR A 459 7.12 11.65 -27.14
N CYS A 460 7.28 10.39 -26.79
CA CYS A 460 6.28 9.34 -27.08
C CYS A 460 6.21 8.33 -25.93
N PRO A 461 5.30 8.49 -24.97
CA PRO A 461 5.02 7.46 -23.99
C PRO A 461 4.28 6.29 -24.64
N ILE A 462 4.70 5.08 -24.29
CA ILE A 462 4.12 3.81 -24.76
C ILE A 462 3.52 3.11 -23.54
N PHE A 463 2.21 2.81 -23.61
CA PHE A 463 1.43 2.19 -22.55
C PHE A 463 1.01 0.79 -22.96
N ILE A 464 1.36 -0.21 -22.16
CA ILE A 464 1.09 -1.62 -22.43
C ILE A 464 0.30 -2.22 -21.28
N THR A 465 -0.82 -2.91 -21.58
CA THR A 465 -1.47 -3.85 -20.67
C THR A 465 -1.02 -5.26 -21.07
N TYR A 466 -0.27 -5.93 -20.18
CA TYR A 466 0.41 -7.20 -20.49
C TYR A 466 -0.57 -8.36 -20.64
N HIS A 467 -1.53 -8.49 -19.72
CA HIS A 467 -2.63 -9.45 -19.83
C HIS A 467 -3.91 -8.71 -20.18
N LYS A 468 -4.49 -9.05 -21.32
CA LYS A 468 -5.78 -8.51 -21.77
C LYS A 468 -6.87 -9.53 -21.46
N ASP A 469 -8.06 -9.05 -21.03
CA ASP A 469 -9.19 -9.92 -20.73
C ASP A 469 -9.59 -10.76 -21.97
N ASP A 470 -10.01 -12.01 -21.73
CA ASP A 470 -10.39 -12.96 -22.78
C ASP A 470 -11.64 -12.55 -23.57
N GLU A 471 -12.44 -11.61 -23.03
CA GLU A 471 -13.64 -11.06 -23.70
C GLU A 471 -13.34 -10.01 -24.78
N ILE A 472 -12.07 -9.60 -24.93
CA ILE A 472 -11.68 -8.63 -25.98
C ILE A 472 -11.62 -9.34 -27.33
N SER A 473 -12.23 -8.72 -28.35
CA SER A 473 -12.25 -9.27 -29.71
C SER A 473 -10.85 -9.59 -30.24
N ASP A 474 -10.67 -10.71 -30.91
CA ASP A 474 -9.40 -11.21 -31.49
C ASP A 474 -8.65 -10.17 -32.35
N THR A 475 -9.35 -9.16 -32.86
CA THR A 475 -8.76 -8.07 -33.66
C THR A 475 -8.00 -7.03 -32.83
N ILE A 476 -8.12 -7.06 -31.48
CA ILE A 476 -7.48 -6.12 -30.57
C ILE A 476 -6.50 -6.85 -29.61
N LYS A 477 -6.49 -8.18 -29.66
CA LYS A 477 -5.62 -9.03 -28.85
C LYS A 477 -4.22 -9.06 -29.48
N TYR A 478 -3.39 -8.04 -29.17
CA TYR A 478 -1.97 -8.04 -29.50
C TYR A 478 -1.20 -8.78 -28.43
N GLU A 479 -0.32 -9.67 -28.83
CA GLU A 479 0.60 -10.39 -27.95
C GLU A 479 1.89 -9.56 -27.81
N ASP A 480 1.85 -8.47 -27.01
CA ASP A 480 3.06 -7.80 -26.58
C ASP A 480 3.82 -8.79 -25.67
N GLU A 481 5.10 -9.02 -25.94
CA GLU A 481 5.89 -10.08 -25.31
C GLU A 481 7.24 -9.55 -24.83
N LEU A 482 7.54 -9.74 -23.54
CA LEU A 482 8.88 -9.56 -23.00
C LEU A 482 9.73 -10.76 -23.42
N LEU A 483 10.62 -10.56 -24.39
CA LEU A 483 11.51 -11.61 -24.90
C LEU A 483 12.61 -11.95 -23.87
N ASN A 484 13.02 -10.97 -23.09
CA ASN A 484 13.95 -11.08 -21.96
C ASN A 484 13.84 -9.82 -21.08
N GLU A 485 14.69 -9.70 -20.07
CA GLU A 485 14.69 -8.57 -19.12
C GLU A 485 14.91 -7.20 -19.77
N THR A 486 15.44 -7.13 -20.98
CA THR A 486 15.81 -5.88 -21.66
C THR A 486 15.17 -5.70 -23.03
N THR A 487 14.41 -6.67 -23.51
CA THR A 487 13.87 -6.67 -24.87
C THR A 487 12.39 -6.98 -24.88
N LEU A 488 11.61 -6.05 -25.44
CA LEU A 488 10.18 -6.14 -25.60
C LEU A 488 9.82 -6.24 -27.10
N LYS A 489 9.03 -7.24 -27.47
CA LYS A 489 8.31 -7.28 -28.74
C LYS A 489 6.99 -6.55 -28.57
N TRP A 490 6.82 -5.45 -29.29
CA TRP A 490 5.68 -4.57 -29.16
C TRP A 490 4.93 -4.42 -30.48
N PHE A 491 3.60 -4.32 -30.40
CA PHE A 491 2.72 -4.09 -31.53
C PHE A 491 2.17 -2.66 -31.54
N SER A 492 2.21 -1.99 -32.69
CA SER A 492 1.60 -0.69 -32.88
C SER A 492 0.07 -0.76 -32.81
N LYS A 493 -0.60 0.40 -32.82
CA LYS A 493 -2.07 0.47 -32.83
C LYS A 493 -2.71 -0.27 -33.98
N ASN A 494 -3.95 -0.73 -33.77
CA ASN A 494 -4.75 -1.36 -34.80
C ASN A 494 -4.80 -0.51 -36.10
N LYS A 495 -4.81 -1.17 -37.28
CA LYS A 495 -4.77 -0.54 -38.60
C LYS A 495 -3.50 0.28 -38.88
N ARG A 496 -2.40 0.07 -38.15
CA ARG A 496 -1.07 0.60 -38.44
C ARG A 496 -0.22 -0.47 -39.12
N THR A 497 0.64 0.00 -40.02
CA THR A 497 1.67 -0.79 -40.67
C THR A 497 3.03 -0.13 -40.44
N LEU A 498 4.11 -0.80 -40.81
CA LEU A 498 5.46 -0.23 -40.74
C LEU A 498 5.59 1.06 -41.59
N ASP A 499 4.70 1.23 -42.58
CA ASP A 499 4.65 2.43 -43.44
C ASP A 499 3.84 3.58 -42.84
N SER A 500 3.11 3.37 -41.77
CA SER A 500 2.33 4.42 -41.13
C SER A 500 3.24 5.54 -40.60
N PRO A 501 2.89 6.82 -40.81
CA PRO A 501 3.77 7.95 -40.44
C PRO A 501 4.22 7.98 -38.98
N ASP A 502 3.31 7.66 -38.07
CA ASP A 502 3.59 7.58 -36.63
C ASP A 502 4.55 6.43 -36.29
N VAL A 503 4.36 5.26 -36.92
CA VAL A 503 5.23 4.09 -36.76
C VAL A 503 6.62 4.36 -37.32
N LYS A 504 6.72 4.97 -38.52
CA LYS A 504 8.00 5.39 -39.09
C LYS A 504 8.73 6.38 -38.20
N THR A 505 8.01 7.32 -37.59
CA THR A 505 8.61 8.28 -36.65
C THR A 505 9.21 7.57 -35.42
N ILE A 506 8.50 6.56 -34.88
CA ILE A 506 8.98 5.75 -33.76
C ILE A 506 10.21 4.90 -34.18
N ILE A 507 10.14 4.21 -35.33
CA ILE A 507 11.26 3.39 -35.82
C ILE A 507 12.52 4.23 -36.01
N ASN A 508 12.38 5.45 -36.50
CA ASN A 508 13.49 6.37 -36.71
C ASN A 508 13.86 7.19 -35.46
N SER A 509 13.40 6.80 -34.26
CA SER A 509 13.71 7.51 -33.01
C SER A 509 15.21 7.70 -32.75
N PRO A 510 16.11 6.77 -33.12
CA PRO A 510 17.55 7.01 -32.97
C PRO A 510 18.07 8.17 -33.81
N GLU A 511 17.43 8.49 -34.94
CA GLU A 511 17.86 9.54 -35.88
C GLU A 511 17.16 10.87 -35.60
N ASN A 512 15.86 10.85 -35.24
CA ASN A 512 15.05 12.04 -35.04
C ASN A 512 15.02 12.53 -33.59
N GLY A 513 15.68 11.79 -32.65
CA GLY A 513 15.77 12.13 -31.23
C GLY A 513 14.45 12.03 -30.48
N LEU A 514 13.46 11.27 -31.01
CA LEU A 514 12.19 11.03 -30.30
C LEU A 514 12.43 10.26 -29.01
N ASP A 515 12.05 10.85 -27.89
CA ASP A 515 12.19 10.25 -26.55
C ASP A 515 11.03 9.25 -26.30
N LEU A 516 11.39 7.96 -26.24
CA LEU A 516 10.45 6.85 -26.04
C LEU A 516 10.49 6.37 -24.61
N LYS A 517 9.34 6.32 -23.93
CA LYS A 517 9.22 5.91 -22.53
C LYS A 517 8.21 4.78 -22.37
N LEU A 518 8.58 3.73 -21.62
CA LEU A 518 7.77 2.53 -21.44
C LEU A 518 7.01 2.56 -20.12
N PHE A 519 5.71 2.37 -20.23
CA PHE A 519 4.79 2.26 -19.11
C PHE A 519 3.97 0.95 -19.24
N ILE A 520 4.03 0.08 -18.23
CA ILE A 520 3.34 -1.22 -18.26
C ILE A 520 2.41 -1.37 -17.05
N ILE A 521 1.24 -1.96 -17.29
CA ILE A 521 0.37 -2.52 -16.27
C ILE A 521 0.15 -4.00 -16.56
N LYS A 522 0.02 -4.83 -15.54
CA LYS A 522 -0.14 -6.26 -15.72
C LYS A 522 -1.48 -6.61 -16.35
N ASP A 523 -2.56 -6.08 -15.79
CA ASP A 523 -3.92 -6.23 -16.32
C ASP A 523 -4.78 -5.01 -15.96
N ASP A 524 -5.92 -4.83 -16.64
CA ASP A 524 -6.82 -3.69 -16.44
C ASP A 524 -7.50 -3.69 -15.05
N ALA A 525 -7.56 -4.84 -14.36
CA ALA A 525 -8.10 -4.94 -13.00
C ALA A 525 -7.19 -4.26 -11.94
N GLU A 526 -5.94 -3.96 -12.29
CA GLU A 526 -5.00 -3.24 -11.41
C GLU A 526 -5.24 -1.72 -11.36
N GLY A 527 -6.15 -1.18 -12.18
CA GLY A 527 -6.49 0.24 -12.23
C GLY A 527 -5.99 0.95 -13.47
N GLY A 528 -5.88 2.29 -13.41
CA GLY A 528 -5.52 3.13 -14.56
C GLY A 528 -4.06 3.59 -14.60
N ASP A 529 -3.25 3.27 -13.60
CA ASP A 529 -1.87 3.72 -13.46
C ASP A 529 -0.88 2.66 -13.90
N PHE A 530 0.18 3.08 -14.57
CA PHE A 530 1.17 2.22 -15.21
C PHE A 530 2.52 2.36 -14.55
N TYR A 531 3.26 1.26 -14.39
CA TYR A 531 4.64 1.25 -13.94
C TYR A 531 5.57 1.78 -15.03
N TYR A 532 6.40 2.76 -14.71
CA TYR A 532 7.49 3.17 -15.57
C TYR A 532 8.63 2.13 -15.51
N LEU A 533 9.01 1.60 -16.67
CA LEU A 533 10.07 0.59 -16.77
C LEU A 533 11.36 1.13 -17.43
N GLY A 534 11.38 2.35 -17.90
CA GLY A 534 12.57 2.98 -18.46
C GLY A 534 12.37 3.55 -19.86
N ASP A 535 13.43 4.10 -20.39
CA ASP A 535 13.50 4.62 -21.76
C ASP A 535 13.69 3.46 -22.74
N LEU A 536 13.12 3.62 -23.94
CA LEU A 536 13.20 2.62 -25.00
C LEU A 536 14.14 3.06 -26.12
N THR A 537 14.84 2.10 -26.68
CA THR A 537 15.55 2.24 -27.94
C THR A 537 15.04 1.20 -28.94
N ILE A 538 14.86 1.61 -30.20
CA ILE A 538 14.45 0.68 -31.25
C ILE A 538 15.63 -0.22 -31.63
N VAL A 539 15.41 -1.53 -31.56
CA VAL A 539 16.34 -2.54 -32.06
C VAL A 539 15.90 -2.92 -33.47
N PRO A 540 16.74 -2.76 -34.49
CA PRO A 540 16.42 -3.21 -35.83
C PRO A 540 16.11 -4.71 -35.84
N SER A 541 14.99 -5.13 -36.43
CA SER A 541 14.71 -6.54 -36.64
C SER A 541 15.78 -7.13 -37.57
N THR A 542 16.54 -8.11 -37.07
CA THR A 542 17.41 -8.94 -37.90
C THR A 542 16.61 -9.85 -38.81
#